data_c0cfc5eb978117f373e3dc042a5cc7ad
#
_entry.id   c0cfc5eb978117f373e3dc042a5cc7ad
#
_cell.length_a   1.000
_cell.length_b   1.000
_cell.length_c   1.000
_cell.angle_alpha   90.00
_cell.angle_beta   90.00
_cell.angle_gamma   90.00
#
_symmetry.space_group_name_H-M   'P 1'
#
loop_
_entity.id
_entity.type
_entity.pdbx_description
1 polymer ?
#
loop_
_entity_poly.entity_id
_entity_poly.type
_entity_poly.pdbx_seq_one_letter_code
_entity_poly.pdbx_strand_id
1 'polypeptide(L)'
;MAPGVSAAAEGRAQAKLSTVETARGPVEVARVGAGEPVLFIHGTPGGWDSSVAMGRFLVDAGFELIAASRPGYLGTPLANLRSIDAQADLHAALLDALGRERAGVVTWSGGGPAGYRLAVRHSERVSALVAFAAVAHALPEPKASAEERLVMKTAAGNWLLRFFTAHVPHQVVSATLRAEGDLSKEELKELVAEMFDDERRRELVLNMAGVVGDYPVRRAGIENDWMQLGRITTLELERIETPTLVVNGSADADVPPEHSGYAATAIPDAERLIMDRGTHLCLFVHPEAEAAQARVVEKLRS
;
A
#
# COMPACT_ATOMS: atom_id res chain seq x y z
N MET A 1 -33.01 14.87 1.39
CA MET A 1 -31.68 14.88 0.73
C MET A 1 -30.89 13.72 1.29
N ALA A 2 -30.43 12.80 0.44
CA ALA A 2 -29.65 11.63 0.88
C ALA A 2 -28.30 12.07 1.46
N PRO A 3 -27.80 11.43 2.55
CA PRO A 3 -26.48 11.72 3.08
C PRO A 3 -25.42 11.35 2.05
N GLY A 4 -24.37 12.19 1.94
CA GLY A 4 -23.37 12.19 0.90
C GLY A 4 -22.73 10.82 0.64
N VAL A 5 -22.56 10.54 -0.62
CA VAL A 5 -21.73 9.43 -1.13
C VAL A 5 -20.28 9.73 -0.67
N SER A 6 -19.66 8.81 0.07
CA SER A 6 -18.33 9.01 0.64
C SER A 6 -17.28 9.24 -0.46
N ALA A 7 -16.24 10.02 -0.18
CA ALA A 7 -15.15 10.32 -1.12
C ALA A 7 -14.46 9.05 -1.65
N ALA A 8 -14.44 7.97 -0.86
CA ALA A 8 -13.98 6.65 -1.30
C ALA A 8 -14.96 5.99 -2.29
N ALA A 9 -16.27 6.21 -2.13
CA ALA A 9 -17.28 5.76 -3.09
C ALA A 9 -17.19 6.57 -4.39
N GLU A 10 -16.89 7.87 -4.33
CA GLU A 10 -16.63 8.71 -5.50
C GLU A 10 -15.37 8.32 -6.24
N GLY A 11 -14.27 8.00 -5.54
CA GLY A 11 -13.04 7.48 -6.14
C GLY A 11 -13.26 6.13 -6.83
N ARG A 12 -14.04 5.23 -6.21
CA ARG A 12 -14.45 3.95 -6.83
C ARG A 12 -15.36 4.16 -8.04
N ALA A 13 -16.27 5.12 -7.98
CA ALA A 13 -17.18 5.44 -9.10
C ALA A 13 -16.46 6.02 -10.32
N GLN A 14 -15.29 6.63 -10.15
CA GLN A 14 -14.46 7.16 -11.24
C GLN A 14 -13.39 6.17 -11.72
N ALA A 15 -13.14 5.09 -11.00
CA ALA A 15 -12.14 4.08 -11.34
C ALA A 15 -12.63 3.21 -12.52
N LYS A 16 -11.87 3.20 -13.60
CA LYS A 16 -12.08 2.25 -14.69
C LYS A 16 -11.43 0.92 -14.31
N LEU A 17 -12.18 0.04 -13.66
CA LEU A 17 -11.75 -1.32 -13.34
C LEU A 17 -11.80 -2.19 -14.59
N SER A 18 -10.73 -2.94 -14.84
CA SER A 18 -10.63 -3.89 -15.94
C SER A 18 -9.64 -5.01 -15.63
N THR A 19 -9.76 -6.13 -16.32
CA THR A 19 -8.69 -7.14 -16.40
C THR A 19 -7.85 -6.85 -17.64
N VAL A 20 -6.54 -6.70 -17.45
CA VAL A 20 -5.57 -6.47 -18.52
C VAL A 20 -4.79 -7.75 -18.75
N GLU A 21 -4.86 -8.29 -19.97
CA GLU A 21 -4.04 -9.42 -20.38
C GLU A 21 -2.60 -8.96 -20.60
N THR A 22 -1.66 -9.58 -19.93
CA THR A 22 -0.23 -9.31 -20.06
C THR A 22 0.53 -10.54 -20.54
N ALA A 23 1.78 -10.37 -20.95
CA ALA A 23 2.66 -11.49 -21.30
C ALA A 23 2.94 -12.45 -20.10
N ARG A 24 2.59 -12.06 -18.88
CA ARG A 24 2.78 -12.83 -17.64
C ARG A 24 1.47 -13.35 -17.05
N GLY A 25 0.32 -13.02 -17.65
CA GLY A 25 -1.02 -13.41 -17.22
C GLY A 25 -1.93 -12.20 -16.95
N PRO A 26 -3.20 -12.45 -16.61
CA PRO A 26 -4.18 -11.41 -16.39
C PRO A 26 -3.93 -10.65 -15.10
N VAL A 27 -4.12 -9.33 -15.13
CA VAL A 27 -4.03 -8.43 -13.97
C VAL A 27 -5.32 -7.64 -13.85
N GLU A 28 -5.96 -7.69 -12.69
CA GLU A 28 -7.04 -6.78 -12.37
C GLU A 28 -6.45 -5.43 -11.98
N VAL A 29 -6.88 -4.38 -12.65
CA VAL A 29 -6.35 -3.02 -12.49
C VAL A 29 -7.44 -1.98 -12.55
N ALA A 30 -7.39 -1.02 -11.62
CA ALA A 30 -8.16 0.20 -11.69
C ALA A 30 -7.27 1.34 -12.17
N ARG A 31 -7.81 2.17 -13.09
CA ARG A 31 -7.13 3.38 -13.59
C ARG A 31 -7.96 4.60 -13.24
N VAL A 32 -7.32 5.62 -12.68
CA VAL A 32 -7.99 6.84 -12.19
C VAL A 32 -7.15 8.05 -12.59
N GLY A 33 -7.82 9.11 -13.04
CA GLY A 33 -7.15 10.35 -13.46
C GLY A 33 -6.54 10.27 -14.86
N ALA A 34 -5.68 11.22 -15.15
CA ALA A 34 -4.96 11.35 -16.42
C ALA A 34 -3.64 12.10 -16.15
N GLY A 35 -2.66 11.96 -17.03
CA GLY A 35 -1.33 12.56 -16.92
C GLY A 35 -0.22 11.52 -16.91
N GLU A 36 0.92 11.87 -16.31
CA GLU A 36 2.03 10.93 -16.15
C GLU A 36 1.61 9.73 -15.32
N PRO A 37 1.93 8.49 -15.77
CA PRO A 37 1.50 7.29 -15.09
C PRO A 37 2.27 7.06 -13.79
N VAL A 38 1.52 6.68 -12.73
CA VAL A 38 2.07 6.20 -11.47
C VAL A 38 1.47 4.84 -11.15
N LEU A 39 2.32 3.82 -11.07
CA LEU A 39 1.96 2.49 -10.61
C LEU A 39 2.00 2.46 -9.09
N PHE A 40 0.87 2.13 -8.46
CA PHE A 40 0.78 1.95 -7.01
C PHE A 40 0.74 0.45 -6.68
N ILE A 41 1.76 -0.04 -5.99
CA ILE A 41 1.91 -1.43 -5.54
C ILE A 41 1.50 -1.54 -4.07
N HIS A 42 0.34 -2.13 -3.83
CA HIS A 42 -0.27 -2.23 -2.50
C HIS A 42 0.47 -3.16 -1.53
N GLY A 43 0.21 -2.99 -0.23
CA GLY A 43 0.74 -3.80 0.86
C GLY A 43 0.02 -5.14 1.09
N THR A 44 0.18 -5.68 2.32
CA THR A 44 -0.40 -6.96 2.77
C THR A 44 -1.20 -6.74 4.06
N PRO A 45 -2.55 -6.91 4.02
CA PRO A 45 -3.39 -7.14 2.85
C PRO A 45 -3.57 -5.90 1.97
N GLY A 46 -4.04 -6.11 0.73
CA GLY A 46 -4.31 -5.00 -0.17
C GLY A 46 -5.06 -5.43 -1.44
N GLY A 47 -5.07 -4.56 -2.44
CA GLY A 47 -5.69 -4.74 -3.73
C GLY A 47 -5.75 -3.41 -4.50
N TRP A 48 -6.33 -3.41 -5.70
CA TRP A 48 -6.55 -2.17 -6.45
C TRP A 48 -7.36 -1.13 -5.66
N ASP A 49 -8.30 -1.58 -4.84
CA ASP A 49 -9.20 -0.73 -4.05
C ASP A 49 -8.45 0.04 -2.95
N SER A 50 -7.53 -0.60 -2.22
CA SER A 50 -6.66 0.08 -1.26
C SER A 50 -5.69 1.04 -1.98
N SER A 51 -5.14 0.63 -3.13
CA SER A 51 -4.27 1.50 -3.93
C SER A 51 -5.00 2.75 -4.44
N VAL A 52 -6.27 2.64 -4.84
CA VAL A 52 -7.08 3.80 -5.23
C VAL A 52 -7.34 4.72 -4.05
N ALA A 53 -7.68 4.17 -2.88
CA ALA A 53 -7.92 4.97 -1.68
C ALA A 53 -6.66 5.74 -1.25
N MET A 54 -5.51 5.07 -1.21
CA MET A 54 -4.23 5.65 -0.81
C MET A 54 -3.64 6.57 -1.90
N GLY A 55 -3.81 6.24 -3.18
CA GLY A 55 -3.27 7.00 -4.31
C GLY A 55 -4.08 8.23 -4.72
N ARG A 56 -5.15 8.58 -4.00
CA ARG A 56 -6.01 9.70 -4.38
C ARG A 56 -5.27 11.02 -4.50
N PHE A 57 -4.35 11.33 -3.61
CA PHE A 57 -3.54 12.55 -3.64
C PHE A 57 -2.68 12.66 -4.91
N LEU A 58 -2.29 11.54 -5.53
CA LEU A 58 -1.58 11.52 -6.81
C LEU A 58 -2.51 11.94 -7.95
N VAL A 59 -3.76 11.47 -7.93
CA VAL A 59 -4.79 11.87 -8.89
C VAL A 59 -5.08 13.37 -8.77
N ASP A 60 -5.23 13.87 -7.53
CA ASP A 60 -5.44 15.28 -7.24
C ASP A 60 -4.23 16.14 -7.68
N ALA A 61 -3.02 15.56 -7.70
CA ALA A 61 -1.81 16.18 -8.24
C ALA A 61 -1.66 16.06 -9.77
N GLY A 62 -2.61 15.45 -10.48
CA GLY A 62 -2.65 15.37 -11.94
C GLY A 62 -1.91 14.17 -12.55
N PHE A 63 -1.68 13.10 -11.79
CA PHE A 63 -1.15 11.84 -12.32
C PHE A 63 -2.28 10.90 -12.78
N GLU A 64 -1.94 9.99 -13.70
CA GLU A 64 -2.73 8.79 -13.93
C GLU A 64 -2.32 7.72 -12.91
N LEU A 65 -3.22 7.37 -11.99
CA LEU A 65 -3.00 6.29 -11.04
C LEU A 65 -3.32 4.94 -11.68
N ILE A 66 -2.34 4.03 -11.72
CA ILE A 66 -2.47 2.63 -12.11
C ILE A 66 -2.44 1.80 -10.82
N ALA A 67 -3.61 1.39 -10.35
CA ALA A 67 -3.82 0.63 -9.13
C ALA A 67 -4.04 -0.85 -9.47
N ALA A 68 -2.97 -1.64 -9.43
CA ALA A 68 -3.02 -3.06 -9.77
C ALA A 68 -3.22 -3.94 -8.54
N SER A 69 -4.07 -4.98 -8.65
CA SER A 69 -4.10 -6.07 -7.66
C SER A 69 -2.88 -6.96 -7.90
N ARG A 70 -2.05 -7.15 -6.85
CA ARG A 70 -0.91 -8.08 -6.91
C ARG A 70 -1.38 -9.53 -7.02
N PRO A 71 -0.52 -10.47 -7.46
CA PRO A 71 -0.89 -11.88 -7.61
C PRO A 71 -1.47 -12.49 -6.33
N GLY A 72 -2.62 -13.16 -6.46
CA GLY A 72 -3.37 -13.76 -5.36
C GLY A 72 -4.33 -12.83 -4.63
N TYR A 73 -4.44 -11.58 -5.07
CA TYR A 73 -5.37 -10.60 -4.54
C TYR A 73 -6.49 -10.30 -5.53
N LEU A 74 -7.73 -10.31 -5.02
CA LEU A 74 -8.94 -9.99 -5.80
C LEU A 74 -9.00 -10.77 -7.12
N GLY A 75 -9.12 -10.09 -8.27
CA GLY A 75 -9.23 -10.70 -9.58
C GLY A 75 -7.90 -11.10 -10.25
N THR A 76 -6.73 -10.84 -9.62
CA THR A 76 -5.43 -11.26 -10.17
C THR A 76 -5.02 -12.64 -9.64
N PRO A 77 -4.92 -13.69 -10.48
CA PRO A 77 -4.55 -15.02 -10.04
C PRO A 77 -3.11 -15.09 -9.50
N LEU A 78 -2.88 -15.91 -8.47
CA LEU A 78 -1.52 -16.17 -7.97
C LEU A 78 -0.69 -17.00 -8.96
N ALA A 79 -1.28 -18.06 -9.50
CA ALA A 79 -0.68 -18.96 -10.49
C ALA A 79 0.82 -19.26 -10.24
N ASN A 80 1.68 -19.00 -11.22
CA ASN A 80 3.14 -19.13 -11.15
C ASN A 80 3.86 -17.83 -10.71
N LEU A 81 3.11 -16.80 -10.29
CA LEU A 81 3.60 -15.47 -9.93
C LEU A 81 3.92 -15.34 -8.42
N ARG A 82 4.40 -16.42 -7.82
CA ARG A 82 4.63 -16.50 -6.36
C ARG A 82 5.84 -15.71 -5.90
N SER A 83 6.95 -15.77 -6.65
CA SER A 83 8.18 -15.10 -6.24
C SER A 83 8.09 -13.58 -6.38
N ILE A 84 8.86 -12.87 -5.58
CA ILE A 84 8.98 -11.40 -5.64
C ILE A 84 9.40 -10.95 -7.04
N ASP A 85 10.36 -11.64 -7.67
CA ASP A 85 10.81 -11.34 -9.03
C ASP A 85 9.72 -11.55 -10.08
N ALA A 86 8.92 -12.62 -9.95
CA ALA A 86 7.79 -12.85 -10.86
C ALA A 86 6.71 -11.77 -10.73
N GLN A 87 6.50 -11.23 -9.53
CA GLN A 87 5.61 -10.09 -9.30
C GLN A 87 6.16 -8.81 -9.92
N ALA A 88 7.47 -8.55 -9.80
CA ALA A 88 8.12 -7.43 -10.47
C ALA A 88 8.01 -7.53 -12.00
N ASP A 89 8.27 -8.70 -12.58
CA ASP A 89 8.14 -8.96 -14.02
C ASP A 89 6.68 -8.79 -14.50
N LEU A 90 5.68 -9.12 -13.67
CA LEU A 90 4.28 -8.89 -13.98
C LEU A 90 3.96 -7.39 -14.05
N HIS A 91 4.50 -6.58 -13.14
CA HIS A 91 4.30 -5.14 -13.14
C HIS A 91 4.92 -4.49 -14.39
N ALA A 92 6.10 -4.91 -14.82
CA ALA A 92 6.70 -4.47 -16.08
C ALA A 92 5.83 -4.86 -17.28
N ALA A 93 5.36 -6.12 -17.35
CA ALA A 93 4.46 -6.58 -18.39
C ALA A 93 3.09 -5.88 -18.39
N LEU A 94 2.60 -5.43 -17.22
CA LEU A 94 1.39 -4.60 -17.14
C LEU A 94 1.61 -3.23 -17.78
N LEU A 95 2.75 -2.57 -17.53
CA LEU A 95 3.08 -1.30 -18.19
C LEU A 95 3.13 -1.46 -19.71
N ASP A 96 3.73 -2.56 -20.20
CA ASP A 96 3.75 -2.88 -21.64
C ASP A 96 2.34 -3.01 -22.21
N ALA A 97 1.48 -3.81 -21.56
CA ALA A 97 0.12 -4.06 -22.00
C ALA A 97 -0.77 -2.78 -21.96
N LEU A 98 -0.41 -1.82 -21.11
CA LEU A 98 -1.07 -0.52 -21.03
C LEU A 98 -0.46 0.52 -22.00
N GLY A 99 0.58 0.16 -22.76
CA GLY A 99 1.30 1.07 -23.66
C GLY A 99 2.03 2.19 -22.91
N ARG A 100 2.51 1.90 -21.70
CA ARG A 100 3.29 2.84 -20.87
C ARG A 100 4.76 2.45 -20.92
N GLU A 101 5.60 3.29 -21.50
CA GLU A 101 7.04 3.06 -21.58
C GLU A 101 7.68 3.08 -20.20
N ARG A 102 7.32 4.07 -19.39
CA ARG A 102 7.80 4.28 -18.00
C ARG A 102 6.65 4.72 -17.11
N ALA A 103 6.82 4.54 -15.80
CA ALA A 103 5.91 5.06 -14.79
C ALA A 103 6.69 5.44 -13.52
N GLY A 104 6.20 6.42 -12.78
CA GLY A 104 6.52 6.54 -11.37
C GLY A 104 6.01 5.32 -10.60
N VAL A 105 6.73 4.87 -9.60
CA VAL A 105 6.32 3.72 -8.77
C VAL A 105 6.19 4.14 -7.33
N VAL A 106 5.02 3.94 -6.74
CA VAL A 106 4.81 4.01 -5.30
C VAL A 106 4.58 2.59 -4.80
N THR A 107 5.39 2.16 -3.84
CA THR A 107 5.22 0.86 -3.21
C THR A 107 5.01 1.02 -1.72
N TRP A 108 4.08 0.24 -1.16
CA TRP A 108 3.70 0.31 0.25
C TRP A 108 3.85 -1.03 0.95
N SER A 109 4.40 -1.04 2.19
CA SER A 109 4.36 -2.16 3.11
C SER A 109 4.89 -3.47 2.48
N GLY A 110 4.13 -4.55 2.55
CA GLY A 110 4.44 -5.84 1.92
C GLY A 110 4.55 -5.82 0.39
N GLY A 111 4.18 -4.72 -0.28
CA GLY A 111 4.44 -4.50 -1.70
C GLY A 111 5.88 -4.03 -2.00
N GLY A 112 6.61 -3.57 -0.96
CA GLY A 112 7.98 -3.07 -1.08
C GLY A 112 8.91 -3.94 -1.89
N PRO A 113 9.04 -5.23 -1.57
CA PRO A 113 9.94 -6.13 -2.30
C PRO A 113 9.69 -6.18 -3.80
N ALA A 114 8.41 -6.22 -4.22
CA ALA A 114 8.07 -6.23 -5.65
C ALA A 114 8.42 -4.89 -6.33
N GLY A 115 8.22 -3.75 -5.65
CA GLY A 115 8.60 -2.43 -6.15
C GLY A 115 10.11 -2.25 -6.27
N TYR A 116 10.88 -2.66 -5.25
CA TYR A 116 12.34 -2.64 -5.32
C TYR A 116 12.87 -3.54 -6.43
N ARG A 117 12.36 -4.77 -6.55
CA ARG A 117 12.79 -5.69 -7.60
C ARG A 117 12.38 -5.20 -8.99
N LEU A 118 11.27 -4.46 -9.12
CA LEU A 118 10.91 -3.81 -10.37
C LEU A 118 11.98 -2.77 -10.76
N ALA A 119 12.39 -1.92 -9.84
CA ALA A 119 13.44 -0.93 -10.08
C ALA A 119 14.82 -1.54 -10.38
N VAL A 120 15.16 -2.69 -9.78
CA VAL A 120 16.42 -3.42 -10.05
C VAL A 120 16.40 -4.13 -11.41
N ARG A 121 15.28 -4.78 -11.76
CA ARG A 121 15.20 -5.69 -12.91
C ARG A 121 14.76 -5.01 -14.20
N HIS A 122 14.04 -3.91 -14.06
CA HIS A 122 13.39 -3.17 -15.13
C HIS A 122 13.57 -1.65 -14.88
N SER A 123 14.82 -1.22 -14.60
CA SER A 123 15.13 0.17 -14.25
C SER A 123 14.68 1.17 -15.31
N GLU A 124 14.71 0.77 -16.59
CA GLU A 124 14.23 1.56 -17.73
C GLU A 124 12.72 1.82 -17.69
N ARG A 125 11.97 1.05 -16.89
CA ARG A 125 10.50 1.17 -16.76
C ARG A 125 10.07 2.06 -15.58
N VAL A 126 11.01 2.43 -14.70
CA VAL A 126 10.75 3.19 -13.48
C VAL A 126 11.37 4.58 -13.60
N SER A 127 10.53 5.63 -13.62
CA SER A 127 11.01 7.02 -13.68
C SER A 127 11.48 7.52 -12.33
N ALA A 128 10.72 7.20 -11.27
CA ALA A 128 11.07 7.47 -9.88
C ALA A 128 10.43 6.41 -8.97
N LEU A 129 11.07 6.11 -7.85
CA LEU A 129 10.59 5.15 -6.85
C LEU A 129 10.28 5.85 -5.53
N VAL A 130 9.07 5.64 -5.01
CA VAL A 130 8.71 6.02 -3.64
C VAL A 130 8.41 4.75 -2.86
N ALA A 131 9.21 4.48 -1.85
CA ALA A 131 9.06 3.34 -0.95
C ALA A 131 8.48 3.82 0.39
N PHE A 132 7.17 3.66 0.55
CA PHE A 132 6.44 4.10 1.75
C PHE A 132 6.21 2.93 2.71
N ALA A 133 6.74 3.04 3.93
CA ALA A 133 6.65 2.01 4.97
C ALA A 133 6.92 0.59 4.39
N ALA A 134 7.90 0.50 3.46
CA ALA A 134 8.09 -0.64 2.60
C ALA A 134 9.04 -1.68 3.22
N VAL A 135 8.67 -2.96 3.11
CA VAL A 135 9.53 -4.06 3.54
C VAL A 135 10.76 -4.13 2.64
N ALA A 136 11.96 -3.99 3.23
CA ALA A 136 13.23 -3.93 2.51
C ALA A 136 14.18 -5.11 2.79
N HIS A 137 13.88 -5.93 3.79
CA HIS A 137 14.60 -7.16 4.15
C HIS A 137 13.64 -8.18 4.77
N ALA A 138 14.13 -9.31 5.27
CA ALA A 138 13.26 -10.34 5.85
C ALA A 138 12.33 -9.80 6.93
N LEU A 139 11.03 -10.06 6.76
CA LEU A 139 9.98 -9.74 7.72
C LEU A 139 9.14 -11.01 7.96
N PRO A 140 9.36 -11.72 9.07
CA PRO A 140 8.57 -12.91 9.38
C PRO A 140 7.13 -12.57 9.75
N GLU A 141 6.19 -13.47 9.44
CA GLU A 141 4.78 -13.31 9.81
C GLU A 141 4.63 -13.10 11.33
N PRO A 142 3.91 -12.07 11.77
CA PRO A 142 3.61 -11.86 13.17
C PRO A 142 2.85 -13.06 13.76
N LYS A 143 3.11 -13.39 15.01
CA LYS A 143 2.38 -14.45 15.71
C LYS A 143 0.98 -13.95 16.06
N ALA A 144 0.02 -14.22 15.19
CA ALA A 144 -1.38 -13.92 15.47
C ALA A 144 -1.92 -14.81 16.60
N SER A 145 -2.71 -14.25 17.50
CA SER A 145 -3.46 -14.99 18.52
C SER A 145 -4.51 -15.91 17.88
N ALA A 146 -5.04 -16.88 18.66
CA ALA A 146 -6.10 -17.76 18.17
C ALA A 146 -7.38 -16.96 17.84
N GLU A 147 -7.65 -15.89 18.59
CA GLU A 147 -8.81 -15.01 18.42
C GLU A 147 -8.69 -14.19 17.14
N GLU A 148 -7.53 -13.58 16.87
CA GLU A 148 -7.26 -12.85 15.63
C GLU A 148 -7.40 -13.76 14.41
N ARG A 149 -6.87 -15.00 14.47
CA ARG A 149 -7.03 -15.98 13.39
C ARG A 149 -8.50 -16.34 13.17
N LEU A 150 -9.29 -16.46 14.24
CA LEU A 150 -10.72 -16.77 14.14
C LEU A 150 -11.46 -15.62 13.47
N VAL A 151 -11.20 -14.38 13.88
CA VAL A 151 -11.83 -13.18 13.29
C VAL A 151 -11.42 -13.02 11.82
N MET A 152 -10.15 -13.09 11.50
CA MET A 152 -9.66 -12.86 10.15
C MET A 152 -10.01 -13.99 9.16
N LYS A 153 -9.94 -15.26 9.60
CA LYS A 153 -10.02 -16.44 8.70
C LYS A 153 -11.40 -17.05 8.60
N THR A 154 -12.42 -16.55 9.31
CA THR A 154 -13.80 -17.09 9.26
C THR A 154 -14.80 -16.11 8.64
N ALA A 155 -15.81 -16.66 7.97
CA ALA A 155 -16.90 -15.85 7.41
C ALA A 155 -17.66 -15.05 8.49
N ALA A 156 -17.83 -15.64 9.67
CA ALA A 156 -18.49 -14.97 10.80
C ALA A 156 -17.65 -13.81 11.34
N GLY A 157 -16.34 -14.00 11.50
CA GLY A 157 -15.43 -12.95 11.93
C GLY A 157 -15.35 -11.79 10.91
N ASN A 158 -15.25 -12.11 9.62
CA ASN A 158 -15.26 -11.11 8.57
C ASN A 158 -16.59 -10.33 8.51
N TRP A 159 -17.73 -11.02 8.70
CA TRP A 159 -19.04 -10.36 8.81
C TRP A 159 -19.09 -9.42 10.03
N LEU A 160 -18.58 -9.87 11.18
CA LEU A 160 -18.53 -9.09 12.41
C LEU A 160 -17.66 -7.83 12.25
N LEU A 161 -16.50 -7.96 11.62
CA LEU A 161 -15.60 -6.81 11.35
C LEU A 161 -16.30 -5.78 10.45
N ARG A 162 -16.96 -6.21 9.37
CA ARG A 162 -17.75 -5.32 8.52
C ARG A 162 -18.89 -4.64 9.27
N PHE A 163 -19.58 -5.40 10.14
CA PHE A 163 -20.64 -4.85 10.98
C PHE A 163 -20.09 -3.75 11.91
N PHE A 164 -18.97 -4.00 12.57
CA PHE A 164 -18.35 -3.00 13.44
C PHE A 164 -17.86 -1.77 12.66
N THR A 165 -17.26 -1.96 11.50
CA THR A 165 -16.82 -0.84 10.64
C THR A 165 -17.99 0.08 10.28
N ALA A 166 -19.18 -0.48 10.04
CA ALA A 166 -20.36 0.30 9.70
C ALA A 166 -21.06 0.98 10.90
N HIS A 167 -20.99 0.38 12.11
CA HIS A 167 -21.84 0.79 13.23
C HIS A 167 -21.06 1.43 14.39
N VAL A 168 -19.77 1.15 14.51
CA VAL A 168 -18.92 1.67 15.58
C VAL A 168 -17.58 2.19 15.05
N PRO A 169 -17.60 3.15 14.11
CA PRO A 169 -16.40 3.60 13.39
C PRO A 169 -15.31 4.13 14.31
N HIS A 170 -15.66 4.77 15.44
CA HIS A 170 -14.68 5.29 16.39
C HIS A 170 -13.80 4.18 16.98
N GLN A 171 -14.41 3.06 17.38
CA GLN A 171 -13.70 1.91 17.94
C GLN A 171 -12.82 1.24 16.87
N VAL A 172 -13.31 1.15 15.64
CA VAL A 172 -12.54 0.58 14.52
C VAL A 172 -11.34 1.44 14.19
N VAL A 173 -11.51 2.77 14.05
CA VAL A 173 -10.38 3.71 13.82
C VAL A 173 -9.35 3.60 14.95
N SER A 174 -9.81 3.63 16.21
CA SER A 174 -8.90 3.51 17.37
C SER A 174 -8.16 2.17 17.39
N ALA A 175 -8.82 1.06 17.06
CA ALA A 175 -8.19 -0.26 17.02
C ALA A 175 -7.18 -0.37 15.87
N THR A 176 -7.52 0.16 14.68
CA THR A 176 -6.62 0.18 13.52
C THR A 176 -5.36 0.99 13.83
N LEU A 177 -5.50 2.24 14.25
CA LEU A 177 -4.35 3.11 14.55
C LEU A 177 -3.47 2.57 15.68
N ARG A 178 -4.06 1.87 16.65
CA ARG A 178 -3.31 1.17 17.70
C ARG A 178 -2.51 -0.02 17.17
N ALA A 179 -3.05 -0.75 16.21
CA ALA A 179 -2.35 -1.89 15.61
C ALA A 179 -1.19 -1.41 14.71
N GLU A 180 -1.36 -0.28 14.05
CA GLU A 180 -0.45 0.30 13.05
C GLU A 180 0.73 1.09 13.66
N GLY A 181 0.71 1.39 14.98
CA GLY A 181 1.72 2.25 15.57
C GLY A 181 1.99 2.02 17.04
N ASP A 182 3.26 2.18 17.42
CA ASP A 182 3.70 2.19 18.83
C ASP A 182 3.53 3.61 19.42
N LEU A 183 2.28 3.95 19.73
CA LEU A 183 1.87 5.23 20.32
C LEU A 183 1.46 5.07 21.79
N SER A 184 1.74 6.08 22.59
CA SER A 184 1.15 6.19 23.92
C SER A 184 -0.37 6.32 23.87
N LYS A 185 -1.06 6.11 24.99
CA LYS A 185 -2.53 6.24 25.03
C LYS A 185 -3.00 7.66 24.72
N GLU A 186 -2.24 8.65 25.16
CA GLU A 186 -2.49 10.06 24.94
C GLU A 186 -2.34 10.42 23.46
N GLU A 187 -1.24 10.06 22.83
CA GLU A 187 -0.98 10.27 21.40
C GLU A 187 -2.03 9.58 20.53
N LEU A 188 -2.38 8.33 20.84
CA LEU A 188 -3.43 7.61 20.12
C LEU A 188 -4.79 8.32 20.25
N LYS A 189 -5.12 8.83 21.44
CA LYS A 189 -6.39 9.55 21.65
C LYS A 189 -6.45 10.85 20.86
N GLU A 190 -5.34 11.59 20.81
CA GLU A 190 -5.22 12.82 20.02
C GLU A 190 -5.35 12.51 18.53
N LEU A 191 -4.60 11.52 18.02
CA LEU A 191 -4.67 11.11 16.62
C LEU A 191 -6.07 10.64 16.23
N VAL A 192 -6.76 9.86 17.06
CA VAL A 192 -8.14 9.42 16.82
C VAL A 192 -9.09 10.63 16.75
N ALA A 193 -8.93 11.62 17.62
CA ALA A 193 -9.75 12.83 17.57
C ALA A 193 -9.56 13.58 16.24
N GLU A 194 -8.32 13.78 15.82
CA GLU A 194 -8.00 14.42 14.52
C GLU A 194 -8.61 13.67 13.34
N MET A 195 -8.67 12.32 13.36
CA MET A 195 -9.32 11.54 12.31
C MET A 195 -10.82 11.80 12.21
N PHE A 196 -11.47 12.17 13.32
CA PHE A 196 -12.90 12.49 13.31
C PHE A 196 -13.20 13.94 12.87
N ASP A 197 -12.21 14.81 12.92
CA ASP A 197 -12.27 16.17 12.37
C ASP A 197 -12.01 16.20 10.85
N ASP A 198 -11.37 15.16 10.28
CA ASP A 198 -11.08 15.02 8.86
C ASP A 198 -11.78 13.78 8.27
N GLU A 199 -12.83 14.01 7.47
CA GLU A 199 -13.62 12.95 6.84
C GLU A 199 -12.78 12.06 5.90
N ARG A 200 -11.87 12.65 5.11
CA ARG A 200 -11.04 11.91 4.15
C ARG A 200 -10.07 10.96 4.86
N ARG A 201 -9.40 11.44 5.91
CA ARG A 201 -8.48 10.62 6.71
C ARG A 201 -9.22 9.49 7.41
N ARG A 202 -10.36 9.79 8.04
CA ARG A 202 -11.23 8.80 8.68
C ARG A 202 -11.68 7.72 7.70
N GLU A 203 -12.17 8.10 6.52
CA GLU A 203 -12.60 7.15 5.50
C GLU A 203 -11.46 6.26 5.01
N LEU A 204 -10.23 6.78 4.86
CA LEU A 204 -9.08 5.98 4.51
C LEU A 204 -8.84 4.88 5.56
N VAL A 205 -8.79 5.23 6.85
CA VAL A 205 -8.58 4.26 7.94
C VAL A 205 -9.68 3.20 7.97
N LEU A 206 -10.95 3.60 7.80
CA LEU A 206 -12.07 2.67 7.73
C LEU A 206 -12.01 1.77 6.49
N ASN A 207 -11.53 2.28 5.34
CA ASN A 207 -11.29 1.46 4.16
C ASN A 207 -10.20 0.42 4.41
N MET A 208 -9.11 0.78 5.08
CA MET A 208 -8.04 -0.17 5.43
C MET A 208 -8.56 -1.27 6.35
N ALA A 209 -9.36 -0.94 7.37
CA ALA A 209 -10.04 -1.93 8.20
C ALA A 209 -10.96 -2.86 7.37
N GLY A 210 -11.67 -2.31 6.37
CA GLY A 210 -12.49 -3.05 5.44
C GLY A 210 -11.71 -4.05 4.58
N VAL A 211 -10.52 -3.67 4.13
CA VAL A 211 -9.60 -4.56 3.36
C VAL A 211 -9.22 -5.80 4.17
N VAL A 212 -8.96 -5.64 5.47
CA VAL A 212 -8.70 -6.76 6.39
C VAL A 212 -9.93 -7.68 6.50
N GLY A 213 -11.15 -7.10 6.53
CA GLY A 213 -12.42 -7.84 6.56
C GLY A 213 -12.76 -8.63 5.28
N ASP A 214 -12.04 -8.41 4.18
CA ASP A 214 -12.20 -9.13 2.91
C ASP A 214 -11.17 -10.25 2.71
N TYR A 215 -10.71 -10.86 3.80
CA TYR A 215 -9.69 -11.92 3.79
C TYR A 215 -9.93 -13.04 2.76
N PRO A 216 -11.15 -13.61 2.59
CA PRO A 216 -11.34 -14.74 1.66
C PRO A 216 -10.89 -14.48 0.23
N VAL A 217 -11.13 -13.28 -0.30
CA VAL A 217 -10.77 -12.92 -1.68
C VAL A 217 -9.32 -12.43 -1.84
N ARG A 218 -8.60 -12.29 -0.72
CA ARG A 218 -7.19 -11.86 -0.68
C ARG A 218 -6.27 -12.93 -0.10
N ARG A 219 -6.84 -14.04 0.38
CA ARG A 219 -6.14 -15.08 1.13
C ARG A 219 -4.90 -15.61 0.42
N ALA A 220 -5.04 -15.95 -0.86
CA ALA A 220 -3.93 -16.54 -1.61
C ALA A 220 -2.70 -15.61 -1.69
N GLY A 221 -2.96 -14.30 -1.86
CA GLY A 221 -1.92 -13.26 -1.85
C GLY A 221 -1.30 -13.08 -0.47
N ILE A 222 -2.12 -12.97 0.58
CA ILE A 222 -1.66 -12.81 1.97
C ILE A 222 -0.76 -13.97 2.40
N GLU A 223 -1.20 -15.22 2.17
CA GLU A 223 -0.43 -16.42 2.53
C GLU A 223 0.89 -16.50 1.72
N ASN A 224 0.86 -16.13 0.44
CA ASN A 224 2.07 -16.07 -0.38
C ASN A 224 3.01 -14.97 0.11
N ASP A 225 2.51 -13.79 0.42
CA ASP A 225 3.33 -12.67 0.88
C ASP A 225 4.09 -13.04 2.15
N TRP A 226 3.42 -13.52 3.19
CA TRP A 226 4.11 -13.90 4.43
C TRP A 226 5.19 -14.96 4.20
N MET A 227 4.92 -15.93 3.30
CA MET A 227 5.93 -16.93 2.93
C MET A 227 7.13 -16.27 2.22
N GLN A 228 6.92 -15.30 1.33
CA GLN A 228 8.00 -14.63 0.60
C GLN A 228 8.75 -13.65 1.48
N LEU A 229 8.03 -12.81 2.25
CA LEU A 229 8.62 -11.78 3.12
C LEU A 229 9.55 -12.39 4.18
N GLY A 230 9.15 -13.50 4.78
CA GLY A 230 9.99 -14.22 5.77
C GLY A 230 11.25 -14.88 5.18
N ARG A 231 11.37 -14.98 3.86
CA ARG A 231 12.48 -15.65 3.15
C ARG A 231 13.37 -14.72 2.36
N ILE A 232 13.16 -13.40 2.45
CA ILE A 232 14.02 -12.44 1.75
C ILE A 232 15.45 -12.58 2.25
N THR A 233 16.37 -12.92 1.37
CA THR A 233 17.82 -12.93 1.64
C THR A 233 18.47 -11.65 1.14
N THR A 234 18.07 -11.18 -0.03
CA THR A 234 18.47 -9.89 -0.59
C THR A 234 17.42 -9.39 -1.59
N LEU A 235 17.32 -8.09 -1.76
CA LEU A 235 16.56 -7.42 -2.81
C LEU A 235 17.48 -6.71 -3.81
N GLU A 236 18.80 -6.76 -3.61
CA GLU A 236 19.84 -6.11 -4.42
C GLU A 236 19.61 -4.58 -4.53
N LEU A 237 19.25 -3.94 -3.40
CA LEU A 237 18.89 -2.52 -3.35
C LEU A 237 20.02 -1.61 -3.83
N GLU A 238 21.26 -2.02 -3.67
CA GLU A 238 22.47 -1.33 -4.14
C GLU A 238 22.55 -1.19 -5.66
N ARG A 239 21.69 -1.91 -6.40
CA ARG A 239 21.60 -1.84 -7.87
C ARG A 239 20.49 -0.91 -8.36
N ILE A 240 19.74 -0.26 -7.47
CA ILE A 240 18.72 0.70 -7.86
C ILE A 240 19.38 2.02 -8.22
N GLU A 241 19.30 2.41 -9.47
CA GLU A 241 19.80 3.69 -10.01
C GLU A 241 18.68 4.74 -10.16
N THR A 242 17.44 4.32 -9.99
CA THR A 242 16.25 5.17 -10.09
C THR A 242 16.20 6.18 -8.94
N PRO A 243 15.88 7.48 -9.20
CA PRO A 243 15.67 8.46 -8.15
C PRO A 243 14.68 7.92 -7.11
N THR A 244 15.10 7.78 -5.85
CA THR A 244 14.32 7.09 -4.82
C THR A 244 14.06 7.99 -3.61
N LEU A 245 12.80 7.96 -3.13
CA LEU A 245 12.38 8.51 -1.84
C LEU A 245 11.87 7.39 -0.94
N VAL A 246 12.47 7.25 0.23
CA VAL A 246 12.03 6.30 1.26
C VAL A 246 11.30 7.06 2.35
N VAL A 247 10.03 6.72 2.61
CA VAL A 247 9.17 7.38 3.60
C VAL A 247 8.76 6.37 4.67
N ASN A 248 8.87 6.72 5.95
CA ASN A 248 8.35 5.89 7.04
C ASN A 248 8.00 6.76 8.26
N GLY A 249 7.16 6.21 9.13
CA GLY A 249 6.90 6.75 10.46
C GLY A 249 7.89 6.20 11.50
N SER A 250 8.30 7.03 12.47
CA SER A 250 9.21 6.56 13.52
C SER A 250 8.55 5.63 14.55
N ALA A 251 7.21 5.60 14.60
CA ALA A 251 6.41 4.73 15.46
C ALA A 251 5.64 3.65 14.67
N ASP A 252 6.11 3.31 13.45
CA ASP A 252 5.53 2.24 12.64
C ASP A 252 5.74 0.88 13.32
N ALA A 253 4.62 0.21 13.68
CA ALA A 253 4.65 -1.09 14.36
C ALA A 253 4.57 -2.28 13.38
N ASP A 254 4.11 -2.07 12.14
CA ASP A 254 3.97 -3.13 11.14
C ASP A 254 5.26 -3.37 10.35
N VAL A 255 5.86 -2.28 9.87
CA VAL A 255 7.16 -2.31 9.18
C VAL A 255 8.11 -1.35 9.91
N PRO A 256 8.90 -1.87 10.87
CA PRO A 256 9.76 -1.07 11.70
C PRO A 256 10.69 -0.13 10.90
N PRO A 257 11.06 1.06 11.44
CA PRO A 257 11.88 2.07 10.76
C PRO A 257 13.25 1.58 10.31
N GLU A 258 13.72 0.44 10.81
CA GLU A 258 14.94 -0.24 10.38
C GLU A 258 14.90 -0.62 8.90
N HIS A 259 13.72 -1.00 8.36
CA HIS A 259 13.54 -1.30 6.94
C HIS A 259 13.83 -0.07 6.08
N SER A 260 13.27 1.09 6.45
CA SER A 260 13.53 2.35 5.73
C SER A 260 14.98 2.82 5.90
N GLY A 261 15.58 2.61 7.08
CA GLY A 261 16.98 2.88 7.34
C GLY A 261 17.90 2.05 6.45
N TYR A 262 17.63 0.75 6.38
CA TYR A 262 18.37 -0.16 5.51
C TYR A 262 18.22 0.22 4.03
N ALA A 263 17.00 0.46 3.56
CA ALA A 263 16.77 0.85 2.17
C ALA A 263 17.48 2.16 1.80
N ALA A 264 17.36 3.20 2.64
CA ALA A 264 18.00 4.50 2.39
C ALA A 264 19.53 4.43 2.44
N THR A 265 20.10 3.46 3.15
CA THR A 265 21.57 3.26 3.19
C THR A 265 22.05 2.43 2.00
N ALA A 266 21.26 1.44 1.57
CA ALA A 266 21.66 0.52 0.52
C ALA A 266 21.45 1.09 -0.90
N ILE A 267 20.38 1.88 -1.10
CA ILE A 267 20.09 2.49 -2.41
C ILE A 267 20.98 3.73 -2.61
N PRO A 268 21.76 3.81 -3.69
CA PRO A 268 22.56 4.99 -3.99
C PRO A 268 21.68 6.25 -4.11
N ASP A 269 22.10 7.34 -3.50
CA ASP A 269 21.46 8.67 -3.55
C ASP A 269 19.97 8.69 -3.13
N ALA A 270 19.51 7.68 -2.37
CA ALA A 270 18.15 7.68 -1.88
C ALA A 270 17.92 8.79 -0.84
N GLU A 271 16.82 9.54 -1.03
CA GLU A 271 16.33 10.46 -0.03
C GLU A 271 15.50 9.70 1.02
N ARG A 272 15.63 10.11 2.28
CA ARG A 272 14.85 9.54 3.39
C ARG A 272 14.01 10.60 4.08
N LEU A 273 12.71 10.34 4.22
CA LEU A 273 11.77 11.14 4.98
C LEU A 273 11.22 10.31 6.14
N ILE A 274 11.59 10.67 7.37
CA ILE A 274 11.03 10.06 8.59
C ILE A 274 10.05 11.03 9.21
N MET A 275 8.80 10.56 9.39
CA MET A 275 7.74 11.31 10.05
C MET A 275 7.78 10.96 11.56
N ASP A 276 8.09 11.96 12.39
CA ASP A 276 8.25 11.74 13.84
C ASP A 276 6.93 11.31 14.47
N ARG A 277 6.96 10.25 15.32
CA ARG A 277 5.77 9.59 15.88
C ARG A 277 4.74 9.10 14.84
N GLY A 278 5.11 9.06 13.55
CA GLY A 278 4.27 8.55 12.50
C GLY A 278 4.08 7.03 12.60
N THR A 279 2.85 6.55 12.37
CA THR A 279 2.48 5.12 12.32
C THR A 279 2.70 4.55 10.92
N HIS A 280 2.30 3.29 10.68
CA HIS A 280 2.33 2.64 9.36
C HIS A 280 1.54 3.39 8.26
N LEU A 281 0.52 4.15 8.65
CA LEU A 281 -0.28 5.01 7.77
C LEU A 281 0.13 6.48 7.79
N CYS A 282 1.32 6.82 8.30
CA CYS A 282 1.75 8.21 8.55
C CYS A 282 1.59 9.14 7.34
N LEU A 283 1.81 8.66 6.11
CA LEU A 283 1.65 9.45 4.89
C LEU A 283 0.21 10.00 4.71
N PHE A 284 -0.75 9.51 5.48
CA PHE A 284 -2.17 9.88 5.38
C PHE A 284 -2.75 10.42 6.66
N VAL A 285 -2.32 9.90 7.83
CA VAL A 285 -2.95 10.20 9.12
C VAL A 285 -2.12 11.17 9.97
N HIS A 286 -0.84 11.35 9.67
CA HIS A 286 0.04 12.24 10.43
C HIS A 286 -0.34 13.73 10.23
N PRO A 287 -0.15 14.61 11.22
CA PRO A 287 -0.36 16.05 11.06
C PRO A 287 0.36 16.66 9.85
N GLU A 288 1.58 16.20 9.54
CA GLU A 288 2.38 16.64 8.39
C GLU A 288 2.14 15.82 7.10
N ALA A 289 1.06 15.04 7.02
CA ALA A 289 0.79 14.17 5.87
C ALA A 289 0.76 14.92 4.53
N GLU A 290 0.16 16.11 4.48
CA GLU A 290 0.11 16.93 3.26
C GLU A 290 1.50 17.35 2.78
N ALA A 291 2.38 17.76 3.69
CA ALA A 291 3.76 18.11 3.36
C ALA A 291 4.55 16.88 2.86
N ALA A 292 4.35 15.72 3.49
CA ALA A 292 4.96 14.46 3.06
C ALA A 292 4.43 14.01 1.68
N GLN A 293 3.13 14.12 1.42
CA GLN A 293 2.53 13.85 0.11
C GLN A 293 3.08 14.80 -0.97
N ALA A 294 3.29 16.07 -0.64
CA ALA A 294 3.92 17.03 -1.57
C ALA A 294 5.34 16.61 -1.95
N ARG A 295 6.14 16.09 -0.99
CA ARG A 295 7.48 15.53 -1.26
C ARG A 295 7.42 14.29 -2.16
N VAL A 296 6.41 13.42 -1.97
CA VAL A 296 6.16 12.28 -2.86
C VAL A 296 5.87 12.75 -4.28
N VAL A 297 4.97 13.72 -4.44
CA VAL A 297 4.62 14.32 -5.75
C VAL A 297 5.85 14.94 -6.41
N GLU A 298 6.66 15.68 -5.66
CA GLU A 298 7.91 16.27 -6.16
C GLU A 298 8.87 15.21 -6.69
N LYS A 299 9.09 14.12 -5.92
CA LYS A 299 9.93 13.00 -6.32
C LYS A 299 9.44 12.31 -7.60
N LEU A 300 8.13 12.14 -7.75
CA LEU A 300 7.56 11.49 -8.93
C LEU A 300 7.61 12.36 -10.19
N ARG A 301 7.85 13.67 -10.07
CA ARG A 301 8.03 14.63 -11.17
C ARG A 301 9.50 14.87 -11.55
N SER A 302 10.44 14.39 -10.74
CA SER A 302 11.87 14.52 -11.00
C SER A 302 12.33 13.47 -12.02
#